data_f26e05e731b2bb93257345fc6b67a0fc
#
_entry.id   f26e05e731b2bb93257345fc6b67a0fc
#
_cell.length_a   1.000
_cell.length_b   1.000
_cell.length_c   1.000
_cell.angle_alpha   90.00
_cell.angle_beta   90.00
_cell.angle_gamma   90.00
#
_symmetry.space_group_name_H-M   'P 1'
#
loop_
_entity.id
_entity.type
_entity.pdbx_description
1 polymer ?
#
loop_
_entity_poly.entity_id
_entity_poly.type
_entity_poly.pdbx_seq_one_letter_code
_entity_poly.pdbx_strand_id
1 'polypeptide(L)'
;MVSSGKRWTVQDRYGNSIYLTQERWAHIIAGTNHPEMEIHEEYLKMALKKGRRRQEPLNPRKYRYCHPFDDLPDDVNHVVAIVMFGFDIDERGQTVPNNFVTTAFFKHIWLKG
;
A
#
# COMPACT_ATOMS: atom_id res chain seq x y z
N MET A 1 -20.31 13.32 11.94
CA MET A 1 -19.72 13.28 10.70
C MET A 1 -18.61 12.28 10.62
N VAL A 2 -18.33 11.92 9.48
CA VAL A 2 -17.41 10.85 9.28
C VAL A 2 -16.00 11.34 9.46
N SER A 3 -15.26 10.66 10.26
CA SER A 3 -13.85 10.93 10.35
C SER A 3 -13.21 10.66 8.99
N SER A 4 -11.94 10.93 8.88
CA SER A 4 -11.20 10.65 7.68
C SER A 4 -11.34 9.21 7.24
N GLY A 5 -11.80 8.35 8.13
CA GLY A 5 -11.92 6.95 7.82
C GLY A 5 -10.60 6.23 7.65
N LYS A 6 -9.52 6.78 8.13
CA LYS A 6 -8.23 6.10 8.08
C LYS A 6 -8.25 4.88 8.97
N ARG A 7 -7.83 3.75 8.40
CA ARG A 7 -7.70 2.52 9.17
C ARG A 7 -6.38 2.52 9.92
N TRP A 8 -5.30 2.93 9.26
CA TRP A 8 -3.99 3.09 9.88
C TRP A 8 -3.09 3.94 8.98
N THR A 9 -2.00 4.39 9.58
CA THR A 9 -0.94 5.11 8.89
C THR A 9 0.38 4.46 9.25
N VAL A 10 1.24 4.27 8.28
CA VAL A 10 2.59 3.75 8.51
C VAL A 10 3.59 4.68 7.84
N GLN A 11 4.86 4.57 8.23
CA GLN A 11 5.93 5.32 7.60
C GLN A 11 6.81 4.34 6.82
N ASP A 12 7.12 4.69 5.57
CA ASP A 12 7.98 3.83 4.76
C ASP A 12 9.45 4.06 5.11
N ARG A 13 10.32 3.28 4.49
CA ARG A 13 11.76 3.37 4.77
C ARG A 13 12.39 4.64 4.21
N TYR A 14 11.65 5.39 3.41
CA TYR A 14 12.11 6.62 2.79
C TYR A 14 11.60 7.86 3.49
N GLY A 15 10.90 7.70 4.61
CA GLY A 15 10.41 8.83 5.41
C GLY A 15 9.05 9.35 5.03
N ASN A 16 8.28 8.60 4.24
CA ASN A 16 6.96 9.03 3.82
C ASN A 16 5.87 8.40 4.66
N SER A 17 4.87 9.19 5.07
CA SER A 17 3.68 8.67 5.74
C SER A 17 2.69 8.20 4.69
N ILE A 18 2.17 6.99 4.86
CA ILE A 18 1.23 6.38 3.94
C ILE A 18 0.07 5.84 4.75
N TYR A 19 -1.17 6.14 4.33
CA TYR A 19 -2.33 5.66 5.06
C TYR A 19 -3.22 4.79 4.18
N LEU A 20 -4.07 4.01 4.85
CA LEU A 20 -5.09 3.20 4.21
C LEU A 20 -6.43 3.58 4.85
N THR A 21 -7.44 3.85 4.03
CA THR A 21 -8.77 4.15 4.54
C THR A 21 -9.55 2.86 4.78
N GLN A 22 -10.54 2.93 5.67
CA GLN A 22 -11.43 1.79 5.90
C GLN A 22 -12.18 1.42 4.61
N GLU A 23 -12.62 2.42 3.88
CA GLU A 23 -13.34 2.18 2.63
C GLU A 23 -12.45 1.46 1.62
N ARG A 24 -11.20 1.89 1.49
CA ARG A 24 -10.29 1.27 0.54
C ARG A 24 -9.93 -0.15 0.97
N TRP A 25 -9.77 -0.38 2.26
CA TRP A 25 -9.51 -1.72 2.77
C TRP A 25 -10.67 -2.65 2.44
N ALA A 26 -11.90 -2.21 2.68
CA ALA A 26 -13.08 -3.00 2.34
C ALA A 26 -13.10 -3.34 0.85
N HIS A 27 -12.70 -2.39 0.00
CA HIS A 27 -12.63 -2.61 -1.44
C HIS A 27 -11.56 -3.64 -1.79
N ILE A 28 -10.39 -3.54 -1.17
CA ILE A 28 -9.29 -4.47 -1.44
C ILE A 28 -9.68 -5.91 -1.12
N ILE A 29 -10.31 -6.13 0.05
CA ILE A 29 -10.62 -7.49 0.51
C ILE A 29 -11.95 -8.01 -0.02
N ALA A 30 -12.67 -7.24 -0.81
CA ALA A 30 -13.94 -7.70 -1.39
C ALA A 30 -13.71 -8.96 -2.22
N GLY A 31 -14.71 -9.86 -2.22
CA GLY A 31 -14.54 -11.17 -2.83
C GLY A 31 -14.17 -11.17 -4.30
N THR A 32 -14.46 -10.08 -5.02
CA THR A 32 -14.11 -9.95 -6.43
C THR A 32 -12.76 -9.30 -6.67
N ASN A 33 -12.07 -8.88 -5.62
CA ASN A 33 -10.77 -8.23 -5.75
C ASN A 33 -9.67 -9.10 -5.14
N HIS A 34 -9.19 -8.74 -3.95
CA HIS A 34 -8.06 -9.45 -3.33
C HIS A 34 -8.39 -9.90 -1.91
N PRO A 35 -9.37 -10.84 -1.77
CA PRO A 35 -9.81 -11.28 -0.44
C PRO A 35 -8.70 -11.95 0.36
N GLU A 36 -7.67 -12.46 -0.30
CA GLU A 36 -6.54 -13.08 0.38
C GLU A 36 -5.83 -12.10 1.31
N MET A 37 -5.97 -10.79 1.06
CA MET A 37 -5.31 -9.78 1.89
C MET A 37 -5.93 -9.65 3.26
N GLU A 38 -7.16 -10.13 3.45
CA GLU A 38 -7.86 -9.94 4.72
C GLU A 38 -7.08 -10.49 5.90
N ILE A 39 -6.49 -11.66 5.73
CA ILE A 39 -5.71 -12.30 6.81
C ILE A 39 -4.24 -11.96 6.74
N HIS A 40 -3.84 -11.09 5.82
CA HIS A 40 -2.43 -10.73 5.63
C HIS A 40 -2.20 -9.24 5.75
N GLU A 41 -3.04 -8.56 6.53
CA GLU A 41 -2.95 -7.10 6.67
C GLU A 41 -1.61 -6.67 7.24
N GLU A 42 -1.06 -7.42 8.18
CA GLU A 42 0.25 -7.08 8.75
C GLU A 42 1.36 -7.18 7.72
N TYR A 43 1.22 -8.08 6.76
CA TYR A 43 2.17 -8.19 5.66
C TYR A 43 2.08 -6.97 4.74
N LEU A 44 0.88 -6.45 4.54
CA LEU A 44 0.71 -5.23 3.78
C LEU A 44 1.43 -4.06 4.47
N LYS A 45 1.25 -3.92 5.78
CA LYS A 45 1.95 -2.88 6.52
C LYS A 45 3.46 -3.04 6.40
N MET A 46 3.95 -4.27 6.49
CA MET A 46 5.38 -4.54 6.41
C MET A 46 5.92 -4.24 5.02
N ALA A 47 5.14 -4.55 3.97
CA ALA A 47 5.53 -4.22 2.61
C ALA A 47 5.70 -2.71 2.43
N LEU A 48 4.85 -1.93 3.08
CA LEU A 48 4.99 -0.48 3.04
C LEU A 48 6.17 0.02 3.87
N LYS A 49 6.38 -0.55 5.05
CA LYS A 49 7.44 -0.10 5.95
C LYS A 49 8.83 -0.49 5.46
N LYS A 50 8.98 -1.69 4.93
CA LYS A 50 10.29 -2.26 4.61
C LYS A 50 10.51 -2.50 3.12
N GLY A 51 9.45 -2.49 2.34
CA GLY A 51 9.53 -2.83 0.93
C GLY A 51 10.29 -1.80 0.11
N ARG A 52 10.78 -2.27 -1.02
CA ARG A 52 11.36 -1.39 -2.01
C ARG A 52 10.26 -0.87 -2.91
N ARG A 53 10.43 0.33 -3.42
CA ARG A 53 9.42 0.94 -4.27
C ARG A 53 9.98 1.28 -5.63
N ARG A 54 9.08 1.29 -6.62
CA ARG A 54 9.40 1.70 -7.98
C ARG A 54 8.30 2.63 -8.45
N GLN A 55 8.70 3.74 -9.03
CA GLN A 55 7.77 4.68 -9.63
C GLN A 55 7.19 4.07 -10.91
N GLU A 56 5.89 4.23 -11.12
CA GLU A 56 5.24 3.74 -12.33
C GLU A 56 5.62 4.64 -13.51
N PRO A 57 6.03 4.05 -14.65
CA PRO A 57 6.50 4.86 -15.78
C PRO A 57 5.47 5.84 -16.33
N LEU A 58 4.19 5.45 -16.32
CA LEU A 58 3.15 6.27 -16.92
C LEU A 58 2.43 7.16 -15.93
N ASN A 59 2.79 7.07 -14.64
CA ASN A 59 2.16 7.90 -13.62
C ASN A 59 3.18 8.17 -12.52
N PRO A 60 3.88 9.31 -12.58
CA PRO A 60 4.96 9.60 -11.64
C PRO A 60 4.51 9.76 -10.18
N ARG A 61 3.19 9.89 -9.94
CA ARG A 61 2.67 9.95 -8.58
C ARG A 61 2.36 8.59 -8.00
N LYS A 62 2.44 7.53 -8.80
CA LYS A 62 2.09 6.18 -8.38
C LYS A 62 3.36 5.37 -8.16
N TYR A 63 3.42 4.72 -7.00
CA TYR A 63 4.55 3.86 -6.65
C TYR A 63 4.07 2.48 -6.31
N ARG A 64 4.87 1.50 -6.67
CA ARG A 64 4.65 0.10 -6.33
C ARG A 64 5.65 -0.30 -5.27
N TYR A 65 5.14 -0.72 -4.11
CA TYR A 65 5.96 -1.24 -3.02
C TYR A 65 5.90 -2.76 -3.06
N CYS A 66 7.04 -3.42 -2.95
CA CYS A 66 7.13 -4.89 -2.97
C CYS A 66 8.00 -5.36 -1.83
N HIS A 67 7.58 -6.45 -1.20
CA HIS A 67 8.38 -7.07 -0.15
C HIS A 67 8.19 -8.59 -0.21
N PRO A 68 9.28 -9.38 -0.14
CA PRO A 68 9.18 -10.82 -0.17
C PRO A 68 8.79 -11.40 1.19
N PHE A 69 8.08 -12.51 1.14
CA PHE A 69 7.72 -13.29 2.33
C PHE A 69 7.87 -14.77 1.98
N ASP A 70 8.32 -15.57 2.95
CA ASP A 70 8.58 -16.98 2.71
C ASP A 70 7.34 -17.86 2.88
N ASP A 71 6.34 -17.39 3.59
CA ASP A 71 5.21 -18.19 4.01
C ASP A 71 3.89 -17.78 3.34
N LEU A 72 3.96 -17.24 2.13
CA LEU A 72 2.77 -16.94 1.38
C LEU A 72 2.20 -18.20 0.73
N PRO A 73 0.88 -18.22 0.49
CA PRO A 73 0.26 -19.41 -0.09
C PRO A 73 0.63 -19.60 -1.56
N ASP A 74 0.46 -20.84 -2.00
CA ASP A 74 0.62 -21.25 -3.40
C ASP A 74 2.01 -20.88 -3.91
N ASP A 75 2.08 -20.34 -5.11
CA ASP A 75 3.36 -20.02 -5.74
C ASP A 75 3.68 -18.53 -5.75
N VAL A 76 3.01 -17.75 -4.89
CA VAL A 76 3.33 -16.32 -4.76
C VAL A 76 4.40 -16.13 -3.69
N ASN A 77 5.22 -15.10 -3.85
CA ASN A 77 6.33 -14.85 -2.93
C ASN A 77 6.48 -13.40 -2.51
N HIS A 78 5.58 -12.52 -2.95
CA HIS A 78 5.66 -11.10 -2.62
C HIS A 78 4.29 -10.53 -2.32
N VAL A 79 4.26 -9.55 -1.44
CA VAL A 79 3.12 -8.66 -1.27
C VAL A 79 3.45 -7.37 -1.99
N VAL A 80 2.52 -6.91 -2.81
CA VAL A 80 2.66 -5.67 -3.57
C VAL A 80 1.59 -4.69 -3.10
N ALA A 81 1.99 -3.46 -2.87
CA ALA A 81 1.07 -2.38 -2.51
C ALA A 81 1.25 -1.23 -3.51
N ILE A 82 0.14 -0.74 -4.03
CA ILE A 82 0.16 0.40 -4.94
C ILE A 82 -0.23 1.63 -4.14
N VAL A 83 0.62 2.65 -4.17
CA VAL A 83 0.44 3.86 -3.38
C VAL A 83 0.43 5.07 -4.31
N MET A 84 -0.54 5.95 -4.08
CA MET A 84 -0.61 7.20 -4.81
C MET A 84 -0.04 8.30 -3.91
N PHE A 85 0.92 9.03 -4.43
CA PHE A 85 1.53 10.16 -3.73
C PHE A 85 0.88 11.45 -4.18
N GLY A 86 0.62 12.33 -3.22
CA GLY A 86 0.01 13.60 -3.52
C GLY A 86 0.17 14.56 -2.37
N PHE A 87 -0.57 15.66 -2.47
CA PHE A 87 -0.55 16.71 -1.47
C PHE A 87 -1.98 17.15 -1.19
N ASP A 88 -2.15 17.67 0.01
CA ASP A 88 -3.40 18.27 0.43
C ASP A 88 -3.10 19.62 1.03
N ILE A 89 -4.13 20.41 1.28
CA ILE A 89 -3.99 21.72 1.92
C ILE A 89 -4.60 21.63 3.30
N ASP A 90 -3.81 21.97 4.33
CA ASP A 90 -4.29 21.91 5.69
C ASP A 90 -5.08 23.16 6.05
N GLU A 91 -5.53 23.24 7.32
CA GLU A 91 -6.36 24.34 7.79
C GLU A 91 -5.65 25.68 7.71
N ARG A 92 -4.33 25.67 7.70
CA ARG A 92 -3.53 26.89 7.62
C ARG A 92 -3.19 27.27 6.19
N GLY A 93 -3.71 26.51 5.22
CA GLY A 93 -3.40 26.75 3.81
C GLY A 93 -2.05 26.21 3.37
N GLN A 94 -1.42 25.36 4.20
CA GLN A 94 -0.12 24.81 3.88
C GLN A 94 -0.26 23.48 3.18
N THR A 95 0.65 23.23 2.26
CA THR A 95 0.69 21.95 1.53
C THR A 95 1.29 20.88 2.43
N VAL A 96 0.57 19.78 2.58
CA VAL A 96 1.01 18.63 3.36
C VAL A 96 0.94 17.38 2.50
N PRO A 97 1.81 16.40 2.73
CA PRO A 97 1.75 15.15 1.96
C PRO A 97 0.44 14.41 2.18
N ASN A 98 -0.05 13.77 1.13
CA ASN A 98 -1.26 12.96 1.19
C ASN A 98 -1.02 11.72 0.35
N ASN A 99 -0.44 10.67 0.98
CA ASN A 99 -0.04 9.44 0.29
C ASN A 99 -0.89 8.29 0.80
N PHE A 100 -1.52 7.55 -0.10
CA PHE A 100 -2.46 6.52 0.33
C PHE A 100 -2.38 5.27 -0.53
N VAL A 101 -2.73 4.14 0.08
CA VAL A 101 -2.79 2.86 -0.60
C VAL A 101 -4.03 2.82 -1.49
N THR A 102 -3.84 2.43 -2.75
CA THR A 102 -4.98 2.24 -3.66
C THR A 102 -5.38 0.78 -3.76
N THR A 103 -4.40 -0.14 -3.75
CA THR A 103 -4.70 -1.57 -3.75
C THR A 103 -3.48 -2.34 -3.25
N ALA A 104 -3.69 -3.62 -2.97
CA ALA A 104 -2.62 -4.52 -2.56
C ALA A 104 -2.97 -5.93 -2.99
N PHE A 105 -1.96 -6.73 -3.28
CA PHE A 105 -2.17 -8.08 -3.76
C PHE A 105 -0.90 -8.92 -3.61
N PHE A 106 -1.04 -10.24 -3.74
CA PHE A 106 0.09 -11.15 -3.79
C PHE A 106 0.59 -11.26 -5.23
N LYS A 107 1.88 -11.52 -5.37
CA LYS A 107 2.48 -11.69 -6.69
C LYS A 107 3.66 -12.64 -6.62
N HIS A 108 3.89 -13.37 -7.70
CA HIS A 108 5.12 -14.13 -7.88
C HIS A 108 6.11 -13.26 -8.66
N ILE A 109 7.26 -13.02 -8.07
CA ILE A 109 8.32 -12.27 -8.72
C ILE A 109 9.51 -13.20 -8.86
N TRP A 110 9.99 -13.36 -10.09
CA TRP A 110 11.16 -14.16 -10.36
C TRP A 110 12.40 -13.46 -9.82
N LEU A 111 13.16 -14.20 -9.02
CA LEU A 111 14.43 -13.70 -8.51
C LEU A 111 15.51 -14.29 -9.36
N LYS A 112 16.32 -13.42 -9.95
CA LYS A 112 17.47 -13.89 -10.71
C LYS A 112 18.51 -14.38 -9.74
N GLY A 113 18.89 -15.62 -9.88
CA GLY A 113 19.85 -16.25 -9.01
C GLY A 113 21.25 -15.75 -9.21
#